data_f9dbc6ad270b025704dd0a2f83649a8b
#
_entry.id   f9dbc6ad270b025704dd0a2f83649a8b
#
_cell.length_a   1.000
_cell.length_b   1.000
_cell.length_c   1.000
_cell.angle_alpha   90.00
_cell.angle_beta   90.00
_cell.angle_gamma   90.00
#
_symmetry.space_group_name_H-M   'P 1'
#
loop_
_entity.id
_entity.type
_entity.pdbx_description
1 polymer ?
#
loop_
_entity_poly.entity_id
_entity_poly.type
_entity_poly.pdbx_seq_one_letter_code
_entity_poly.pdbx_strand_id
1 'polypeptide(L)'
;MGVKEYDLRPAAAQPPISVLDCTCGFGADAAVASFGLPAGSRVDALEVSPLLEAVTAWGFSHFVHKKDDVTAALRRISLRCGDYRDYLLSDDGPVYDVLYFDPMFQRPVEASCQFQPVRAIMEHGGLTRDLIERALQKARRRVVIKERDFRQLCRDFPDVALYGGKYSRIGYAVLECDSWKK
;
A
#
# COMPACT_ATOMS: atom_id res chain seq x y z
N MET A 1 -5.79 -12.25 21.58
CA MET A 1 -4.72 -11.41 21.00
C MET A 1 -5.15 -9.96 21.10
N GLY A 2 -4.44 -9.15 21.90
CA GLY A 2 -4.75 -7.73 22.05
C GLY A 2 -4.30 -6.95 20.84
N VAL A 3 -5.20 -6.16 20.27
CA VAL A 3 -4.88 -5.20 19.21
C VAL A 3 -4.00 -4.12 19.85
N LYS A 4 -2.78 -3.94 19.38
CA LYS A 4 -1.94 -2.82 19.82
C LYS A 4 -2.57 -1.52 19.32
N GLU A 5 -2.88 -0.62 20.25
CA GLU A 5 -3.35 0.73 19.96
C GLU A 5 -2.23 1.50 19.22
N TYR A 6 -2.55 2.11 18.10
CA TYR A 6 -1.61 2.93 17.33
C TYR A 6 -1.29 4.18 18.14
N ASP A 7 -0.02 4.38 18.45
CA ASP A 7 0.47 5.61 19.04
C ASP A 7 0.52 6.70 17.92
N LEU A 8 -0.49 7.55 17.92
CA LEU A 8 -0.62 8.68 17.00
C LEU A 8 0.28 9.88 17.37
N ARG A 9 1.39 9.66 18.10
CA ARG A 9 2.34 10.74 18.35
C ARG A 9 2.87 11.31 17.03
N PRO A 10 3.06 12.64 16.95
CA PRO A 10 3.49 13.28 15.70
C PRO A 10 4.74 12.62 15.13
N ALA A 11 4.71 12.30 13.86
CA ALA A 11 5.80 11.68 13.11
C ALA A 11 7.08 12.56 13.03
N ALA A 12 7.09 13.72 13.66
CA ALA A 12 8.18 14.71 13.61
C ALA A 12 9.52 14.20 14.15
N ALA A 13 9.54 13.09 14.89
CA ALA A 13 10.77 12.51 15.44
C ALA A 13 11.28 11.29 14.66
N GLN A 14 10.59 10.86 13.60
CA GLN A 14 11.00 9.70 12.82
C GLN A 14 11.76 10.14 11.55
N PRO A 15 12.81 9.37 11.14
CA PRO A 15 13.52 9.65 9.90
C PRO A 15 12.60 9.47 8.68
N PRO A 16 12.85 10.21 7.59
CA PRO A 16 12.14 10.00 6.33
C PRO A 16 12.26 8.56 5.84
N ILE A 17 11.19 8.05 5.25
CA ILE A 17 11.15 6.71 4.66
C ILE A 17 10.62 6.75 3.23
N SER A 18 10.96 5.70 2.48
CA SER A 18 10.46 5.49 1.13
C SER A 18 9.42 4.37 1.11
N VAL A 19 8.27 4.64 0.49
CA VAL A 19 7.17 3.68 0.36
C VAL A 19 6.87 3.47 -1.12
N LEU A 20 6.66 2.22 -1.53
CA LEU A 20 6.03 1.88 -2.80
C LEU A 20 4.65 1.29 -2.52
N ASP A 21 3.61 1.97 -2.98
CA ASP A 21 2.26 1.41 -3.09
C ASP A 21 2.20 0.58 -4.38
N CYS A 22 2.17 -0.73 -4.23
CA CYS A 22 2.20 -1.69 -5.33
C CYS A 22 0.85 -1.87 -6.04
N THR A 23 -0.22 -1.29 -5.50
CA THR A 23 -1.62 -1.50 -5.92
C THR A 23 -2.45 -0.23 -5.79
N CYS A 24 -1.99 0.83 -6.41
CA CYS A 24 -2.47 2.20 -6.15
C CYS A 24 -3.98 2.40 -6.32
N GLY A 25 -4.56 1.82 -7.37
CA GLY A 25 -5.96 2.05 -7.68
C GLY A 25 -6.29 3.53 -7.83
N PHE A 26 -7.30 4.01 -7.07
CA PHE A 26 -7.65 5.43 -7.00
C PHE A 26 -6.75 6.24 -6.05
N GLY A 27 -5.72 5.65 -5.50
CA GLY A 27 -4.70 6.34 -4.72
C GLY A 27 -5.07 6.75 -3.30
N ALA A 28 -6.12 6.17 -2.73
CA ALA A 28 -6.58 6.54 -1.39
C ALA A 28 -5.52 6.21 -0.33
N ASP A 29 -4.94 5.01 -0.38
CA ASP A 29 -3.93 4.57 0.58
C ASP A 29 -2.59 5.30 0.38
N ALA A 30 -2.18 5.52 -0.88
CA ALA A 30 -1.02 6.35 -1.23
C ALA A 30 -1.17 7.78 -0.69
N ALA A 31 -2.38 8.37 -0.78
CA ALA A 31 -2.66 9.71 -0.26
C ALA A 31 -2.55 9.74 1.27
N VAL A 32 -3.13 8.74 1.97
CA VAL A 32 -3.03 8.61 3.44
C VAL A 32 -1.58 8.41 3.86
N ALA A 33 -0.82 7.56 3.18
CA ALA A 33 0.59 7.36 3.45
C ALA A 33 1.39 8.66 3.26
N SER A 34 1.21 9.34 2.12
CA SER A 34 1.90 10.60 1.84
C SER A 34 1.58 11.71 2.87
N PHE A 35 0.33 11.75 3.35
CA PHE A 35 -0.09 12.71 4.36
C PHE A 35 0.49 12.40 5.74
N GLY A 36 0.51 11.13 6.14
CA GLY A 36 0.87 10.69 7.50
C GLY A 36 2.36 10.45 7.73
N LEU A 37 3.17 10.34 6.67
CA LEU A 37 4.60 10.07 6.80
C LEU A 37 5.40 11.31 7.20
N PRO A 38 6.58 11.13 7.85
CA PRO A 38 7.48 12.21 8.19
C PRO A 38 7.86 13.08 6.98
N ALA A 39 8.12 14.36 7.22
CA ALA A 39 8.60 15.27 6.19
C ALA A 39 9.87 14.70 5.52
N GLY A 40 9.97 14.85 4.19
CA GLY A 40 11.07 14.29 3.39
C GLY A 40 10.88 12.82 2.99
N SER A 41 9.82 12.14 3.46
CA SER A 41 9.47 10.80 2.99
C SER A 41 9.00 10.84 1.53
N ARG A 42 9.19 9.71 0.84
CA ARG A 42 8.81 9.53 -0.57
C ARG A 42 7.74 8.45 -0.67
N VAL A 43 6.70 8.74 -1.45
CA VAL A 43 5.67 7.77 -1.82
C VAL A 43 5.64 7.64 -3.33
N ASP A 44 6.05 6.48 -3.83
CA ASP A 44 5.85 6.06 -5.21
C ASP A 44 4.68 5.07 -5.25
N ALA A 45 4.04 4.96 -6.41
CA ALA A 45 2.91 4.07 -6.58
C ALA A 45 2.94 3.39 -7.97
N LEU A 46 2.39 2.19 -8.05
CA LEU A 46 2.17 1.43 -9.28
C LEU A 46 0.68 1.16 -9.46
N GLU A 47 0.22 1.30 -10.70
CA GLU A 47 -1.11 0.89 -11.12
C GLU A 47 -1.01 0.17 -12.47
N VAL A 48 -1.54 -1.05 -12.56
CA VAL A 48 -1.42 -1.90 -13.75
C VAL A 48 -2.34 -1.43 -14.88
N SER A 49 -3.49 -0.85 -14.55
CA SER A 49 -4.44 -0.33 -15.55
C SER A 49 -4.00 1.05 -16.04
N PRO A 50 -3.63 1.21 -17.34
CA PRO A 50 -3.21 2.51 -17.88
C PRO A 50 -4.30 3.58 -17.76
N LEU A 51 -5.58 3.18 -17.88
CA LEU A 51 -6.70 4.10 -17.76
C LEU A 51 -6.85 4.61 -16.32
N LEU A 52 -6.76 3.71 -15.35
CA LEU A 52 -6.88 4.08 -13.94
C LEU A 52 -5.67 4.89 -13.47
N GLU A 53 -4.48 4.50 -13.91
CA GLU A 53 -3.25 5.27 -13.68
C GLU A 53 -3.39 6.71 -14.17
N ALA A 54 -3.80 6.91 -15.43
CA ALA A 54 -3.93 8.24 -16.02
C ALA A 54 -4.92 9.13 -15.25
N VAL A 55 -6.08 8.58 -14.85
CA VAL A 55 -7.10 9.30 -14.07
C VAL A 55 -6.57 9.65 -12.67
N THR A 56 -5.92 8.69 -12.01
CA THR A 56 -5.40 8.88 -10.65
C THR A 56 -4.21 9.85 -10.63
N ALA A 57 -3.29 9.74 -11.59
CA ALA A 57 -2.16 10.66 -11.75
C ALA A 57 -2.63 12.09 -12.02
N TRP A 58 -3.66 12.23 -12.87
CA TRP A 58 -4.29 13.53 -13.10
C TRP A 58 -4.89 14.09 -11.80
N GLY A 59 -5.59 13.24 -11.02
CA GLY A 59 -6.13 13.60 -9.71
C GLY A 59 -5.05 14.07 -8.74
N PHE A 60 -3.95 13.34 -8.60
CA PHE A 60 -2.82 13.75 -7.75
C PHE A 60 -2.22 15.09 -8.17
N SER A 61 -2.22 15.38 -9.46
CA SER A 61 -1.63 16.61 -10.01
C SER A 61 -2.55 17.83 -9.97
N HIS A 62 -3.88 17.64 -10.03
CA HIS A 62 -4.82 18.74 -10.26
C HIS A 62 -5.86 18.91 -9.13
N PHE A 63 -6.23 17.84 -8.41
CA PHE A 63 -7.21 17.97 -7.33
C PHE A 63 -6.68 18.91 -6.24
N VAL A 64 -7.52 19.87 -5.85
CA VAL A 64 -7.23 20.83 -4.77
C VAL A 64 -8.19 20.56 -3.63
N HIS A 65 -7.66 20.19 -2.48
CA HIS A 65 -8.44 20.02 -1.25
C HIS A 65 -8.54 21.35 -0.50
N LYS A 66 -9.61 21.51 0.30
CA LYS A 66 -9.81 22.70 1.15
C LYS A 66 -8.73 22.93 2.21
N LYS A 67 -7.93 21.89 2.49
CA LYS A 67 -6.76 21.94 3.37
C LYS A 67 -5.51 21.83 2.51
N ASP A 68 -4.60 22.80 2.62
CA ASP A 68 -3.39 22.90 1.80
C ASP A 68 -2.43 21.74 2.03
N ASP A 69 -2.34 21.22 3.27
CA ASP A 69 -1.49 20.10 3.65
C ASP A 69 -1.90 18.79 2.92
N VAL A 70 -3.20 18.58 2.73
CA VAL A 70 -3.71 17.45 1.93
C VAL A 70 -3.34 17.62 0.46
N THR A 71 -3.53 18.82 -0.09
CA THR A 71 -3.12 19.11 -1.47
C THR A 71 -1.61 18.89 -1.65
N ALA A 72 -0.80 19.38 -0.72
CA ALA A 72 0.65 19.18 -0.74
C ALA A 72 1.04 17.70 -0.63
N ALA A 73 0.30 16.89 0.15
CA ALA A 73 0.51 15.45 0.23
C ALA A 73 0.27 14.76 -1.12
N LEU A 74 -0.81 15.11 -1.83
CA LEU A 74 -1.09 14.54 -3.15
C LEU A 74 0.02 14.85 -4.16
N ARG A 75 0.59 16.06 -4.13
CA ARG A 75 1.67 16.49 -5.05
C ARG A 75 3.00 15.76 -4.82
N ARG A 76 3.16 15.08 -3.69
CA ARG A 76 4.37 14.30 -3.38
C ARG A 76 4.31 12.84 -3.88
N ILE A 77 3.17 12.38 -4.38
CA ILE A 77 2.99 11.01 -4.86
C ILE A 77 3.45 10.93 -6.31
N SER A 78 4.34 9.98 -6.60
CA SER A 78 4.80 9.66 -7.96
C SER A 78 4.14 8.35 -8.39
N LEU A 79 3.10 8.44 -9.22
CA LEU A 79 2.39 7.29 -9.78
C LEU A 79 2.95 6.92 -11.16
N ARG A 80 3.07 5.62 -11.43
CA ARG A 80 3.49 5.08 -12.74
C ARG A 80 2.59 3.90 -13.12
N CYS A 81 2.31 3.80 -14.42
CA CYS A 81 1.71 2.58 -14.97
C CYS A 81 2.72 1.44 -14.91
N GLY A 82 2.33 0.32 -14.31
CA GLY A 82 3.17 -0.86 -14.21
C GLY A 82 2.61 -1.92 -13.28
N ASP A 83 3.04 -3.15 -13.50
CA ASP A 83 2.69 -4.29 -12.67
C ASP A 83 3.72 -4.46 -11.54
N TYR A 84 3.27 -4.55 -10.31
CA TYR A 84 4.15 -4.82 -9.17
C TYR A 84 4.88 -6.18 -9.28
N ARG A 85 4.31 -7.14 -10.02
CA ARG A 85 4.95 -8.43 -10.28
C ARG A 85 6.23 -8.26 -11.07
N ASP A 86 6.23 -7.42 -12.10
CA ASP A 86 7.43 -7.10 -12.89
C ASP A 86 8.47 -6.41 -12.00
N TYR A 87 8.05 -5.47 -11.15
CA TYR A 87 8.94 -4.84 -10.17
C TYR A 87 9.56 -5.86 -9.20
N LEU A 88 8.78 -6.81 -8.69
CA LEU A 88 9.27 -7.83 -7.74
C LEU A 88 10.19 -8.86 -8.40
N LEU A 89 9.99 -9.15 -9.69
CA LEU A 89 10.79 -10.11 -10.45
C LEU A 89 12.06 -9.52 -11.04
N SER A 90 12.12 -8.19 -11.19
CA SER A 90 13.32 -7.51 -11.70
C SER A 90 14.39 -7.38 -10.62
N ASP A 91 15.65 -7.61 -10.97
CA ASP A 91 16.78 -7.34 -10.08
C ASP A 91 17.13 -5.84 -10.04
N ASP A 92 16.69 -5.10 -11.04
CA ASP A 92 16.89 -3.66 -11.17
C ASP A 92 15.75 -2.86 -10.53
N GLY A 93 16.04 -1.60 -10.23
CA GLY A 93 15.06 -0.64 -9.77
C GLY A 93 15.28 -0.12 -8.35
N PRO A 94 14.55 0.92 -7.96
CA PRO A 94 14.70 1.53 -6.65
C PRO A 94 14.26 0.58 -5.54
N VAL A 95 14.98 0.60 -4.43
CA VAL A 95 14.66 -0.15 -3.21
C VAL A 95 13.92 0.77 -2.25
N TYR A 96 12.82 0.29 -1.67
CA TYR A 96 11.99 1.04 -0.74
C TYR A 96 12.10 0.50 0.68
N ASP A 97 11.85 1.36 1.67
CA ASP A 97 11.77 0.95 3.06
C ASP A 97 10.53 0.07 3.31
N VAL A 98 9.41 0.42 2.66
CA VAL A 98 8.14 -0.28 2.80
C VAL A 98 7.56 -0.60 1.42
N LEU A 99 7.14 -1.84 1.23
CA LEU A 99 6.25 -2.22 0.14
C LEU A 99 4.84 -2.41 0.69
N TYR A 100 3.87 -1.71 0.12
CA TYR A 100 2.47 -1.74 0.50
C TYR A 100 1.62 -2.41 -0.57
N PHE A 101 0.68 -3.26 -0.14
CA PHE A 101 -0.24 -3.96 -1.01
C PHE A 101 -1.67 -3.85 -0.48
N ASP A 102 -2.61 -3.46 -1.33
CA ASP A 102 -4.06 -3.61 -1.16
C ASP A 102 -4.60 -4.45 -2.34
N PRO A 103 -4.28 -5.75 -2.39
CA PRO A 103 -4.72 -6.59 -3.50
C PRO A 103 -6.25 -6.63 -3.49
N MET A 104 -6.86 -6.39 -4.65
CA MET A 104 -8.31 -6.45 -4.80
C MET A 104 -8.82 -7.81 -4.33
N PHE A 105 -9.74 -7.78 -3.38
CA PHE A 105 -10.35 -8.99 -2.81
C PHE A 105 -10.92 -9.87 -3.92
N GLN A 106 -10.61 -11.17 -3.89
CA GLN A 106 -11.18 -12.18 -4.80
C GLN A 106 -12.72 -12.28 -4.68
N ARG A 107 -13.31 -11.72 -3.62
CA ARG A 107 -14.75 -11.59 -3.42
C ARG A 107 -15.15 -10.12 -3.34
N PRO A 108 -15.73 -9.56 -4.42
CA PRO A 108 -16.21 -8.18 -4.42
C PRO A 108 -17.24 -7.97 -3.32
N VAL A 109 -17.18 -6.82 -2.64
CA VAL A 109 -18.28 -6.39 -1.78
C VAL A 109 -19.41 -5.93 -2.69
N GLU A 110 -20.53 -6.66 -2.69
CA GLU A 110 -21.70 -6.34 -3.51
C GLU A 110 -22.29 -4.94 -3.22
N ALA A 111 -21.96 -4.35 -2.07
CA ALA A 111 -22.55 -3.11 -1.57
C ALA A 111 -21.93 -1.79 -2.09
N SER A 112 -20.85 -1.81 -2.86
CA SER A 112 -20.21 -0.57 -3.34
C SER A 112 -20.57 -0.27 -4.80
N CYS A 113 -21.66 0.48 -5.01
CA CYS A 113 -22.10 0.94 -6.34
C CYS A 113 -21.04 1.82 -7.06
N GLN A 114 -20.18 2.50 -6.31
CA GLN A 114 -19.22 3.46 -6.83
C GLN A 114 -18.11 2.82 -7.66
N PHE A 115 -17.79 1.54 -7.43
CA PHE A 115 -16.70 0.83 -8.09
C PHE A 115 -17.14 -0.10 -9.24
N GLN A 116 -18.45 -0.23 -9.49
CA GLN A 116 -18.95 -1.15 -10.52
C GLN A 116 -18.39 -0.89 -11.94
N PRO A 117 -18.30 0.35 -12.43
CA PRO A 117 -17.79 0.61 -13.77
C PRO A 117 -16.29 0.30 -13.93
N VAL A 118 -15.54 0.35 -12.83
CA VAL A 118 -14.07 0.22 -12.86
C VAL A 118 -13.62 -1.22 -12.65
N ARG A 119 -14.46 -2.09 -12.10
CA ARG A 119 -14.14 -3.51 -11.84
C ARG A 119 -13.72 -4.29 -13.07
N ALA A 120 -14.26 -3.96 -14.23
CA ALA A 120 -13.94 -4.64 -15.49
C ALA A 120 -12.52 -4.35 -15.99
N ILE A 121 -11.89 -3.27 -15.50
CA ILE A 121 -10.55 -2.83 -15.92
C ILE A 121 -9.49 -3.07 -14.84
N MET A 122 -9.88 -3.54 -13.66
CA MET A 122 -8.96 -3.88 -12.56
C MET A 122 -8.52 -5.34 -12.69
N GLU A 123 -7.23 -5.58 -12.67
CA GLU A 123 -6.69 -6.94 -12.78
C GLU A 123 -6.82 -7.71 -11.47
N HIS A 124 -7.25 -8.98 -11.54
CA HIS A 124 -7.57 -9.83 -10.41
C HIS A 124 -6.44 -10.85 -10.12
N GLY A 125 -5.21 -10.40 -10.09
CA GLY A 125 -4.07 -11.23 -9.68
C GLY A 125 -3.86 -11.16 -8.16
N GLY A 126 -4.11 -12.26 -7.44
CA GLY A 126 -3.87 -12.33 -5.99
C GLY A 126 -2.39 -12.25 -5.63
N LEU A 127 -2.08 -11.69 -4.48
CA LEU A 127 -0.72 -11.69 -3.91
C LEU A 127 -0.41 -13.09 -3.37
N THR A 128 0.45 -13.83 -4.06
CA THR A 128 0.84 -15.20 -3.69
C THR A 128 1.95 -15.20 -2.62
N ARG A 129 2.14 -16.35 -1.95
CA ARG A 129 3.24 -16.55 -1.01
C ARG A 129 4.60 -16.20 -1.62
N ASP A 130 4.90 -16.68 -2.82
CA ASP A 130 6.18 -16.46 -3.50
C ASP A 130 6.42 -14.96 -3.79
N LEU A 131 5.36 -14.23 -4.15
CA LEU A 131 5.44 -12.78 -4.36
C LEU A 131 5.67 -12.03 -3.04
N ILE A 132 5.09 -12.49 -1.93
CA ILE A 132 5.36 -11.91 -0.60
C ILE A 132 6.80 -12.18 -0.18
N GLU A 133 7.32 -13.40 -0.39
CA GLU A 133 8.72 -13.73 -0.10
C GLU A 133 9.69 -12.86 -0.92
N ARG A 134 9.40 -12.62 -2.20
CA ARG A 134 10.17 -11.67 -3.02
C ARG A 134 10.05 -10.24 -2.54
N ALA A 135 8.87 -9.81 -2.12
CA ALA A 135 8.67 -8.48 -1.55
C ALA A 135 9.51 -8.29 -0.27
N LEU A 136 9.58 -9.31 0.60
CA LEU A 136 10.42 -9.29 1.81
C LEU A 136 11.91 -9.22 1.51
N GLN A 137 12.37 -9.84 0.41
CA GLN A 137 13.76 -9.75 -0.03
C GLN A 137 14.08 -8.34 -0.60
N LYS A 138 13.10 -7.69 -1.22
CA LYS A 138 13.27 -6.43 -1.92
C LYS A 138 13.01 -5.19 -1.05
N ALA A 139 12.19 -5.30 -0.02
CA ALA A 139 11.97 -4.24 0.95
C ALA A 139 13.14 -4.13 1.95
N ARG A 140 13.46 -2.92 2.40
CA ARG A 140 14.49 -2.71 3.44
C ARG A 140 14.00 -3.02 4.84
N ARG A 141 12.72 -2.72 5.13
CA ARG A 141 12.18 -2.79 6.50
C ARG A 141 11.01 -3.73 6.62
N ARG A 142 9.96 -3.52 5.81
CA ARG A 142 8.72 -4.27 5.95
C ARG A 142 7.87 -4.34 4.70
N VAL A 143 7.03 -5.35 4.68
CA VAL A 143 5.91 -5.50 3.74
C VAL A 143 4.62 -5.30 4.52
N VAL A 144 3.71 -4.48 4.00
CA VAL A 144 2.39 -4.21 4.59
C VAL A 144 1.33 -4.66 3.61
N ILE A 145 0.40 -5.49 4.07
CA ILE A 145 -0.68 -6.04 3.24
C ILE A 145 -2.01 -5.69 3.91
N LYS A 146 -2.87 -4.99 3.19
CA LYS A 146 -4.24 -4.70 3.61
C LYS A 146 -5.15 -5.85 3.19
N GLU A 147 -5.90 -6.43 4.11
CA GLU A 147 -6.74 -7.59 3.83
C GLU A 147 -7.91 -7.67 4.84
N ARG A 148 -8.87 -8.52 4.54
CA ARG A 148 -10.01 -8.86 5.41
C ARG A 148 -9.86 -10.21 6.06
N ASP A 149 -9.19 -11.14 5.40
CA ASP A 149 -9.02 -12.52 5.86
C ASP A 149 -7.54 -12.90 5.87
N PHE A 150 -6.96 -12.91 7.04
CA PHE A 150 -5.56 -13.20 7.26
C PHE A 150 -5.25 -14.69 7.50
N ARG A 151 -6.26 -15.58 7.43
CA ARG A 151 -6.08 -16.99 7.79
C ARG A 151 -5.01 -17.69 6.96
N GLN A 152 -4.96 -17.44 5.65
CA GLN A 152 -3.92 -18.00 4.79
C GLN A 152 -2.57 -17.37 5.09
N LEU A 153 -2.52 -16.06 5.19
CA LEU A 153 -1.29 -15.32 5.47
C LEU A 153 -0.65 -15.74 6.80
N CYS A 154 -1.46 -15.93 7.85
CA CYS A 154 -0.95 -16.42 9.15
C CYS A 154 -0.44 -17.87 9.11
N ARG A 155 -0.95 -18.71 8.21
CA ARG A 155 -0.39 -20.06 8.00
C ARG A 155 0.95 -20.02 7.29
N ASP A 156 1.06 -19.13 6.29
CA ASP A 156 2.27 -19.03 5.47
C ASP A 156 3.39 -18.26 6.19
N PHE A 157 3.01 -17.30 7.05
CA PHE A 157 3.91 -16.42 7.80
C PHE A 157 3.47 -16.33 9.27
N PRO A 158 3.87 -17.28 10.12
CA PRO A 158 3.41 -17.35 11.52
C PRO A 158 3.77 -16.13 12.38
N ASP A 159 4.86 -15.44 12.03
CA ASP A 159 5.37 -14.26 12.76
C ASP A 159 4.73 -12.94 12.30
N VAL A 160 3.74 -12.99 11.40
CA VAL A 160 3.07 -11.78 10.89
C VAL A 160 2.37 -11.03 12.02
N ALA A 161 2.62 -9.72 12.10
CA ALA A 161 1.90 -8.85 13.02
C ALA A 161 0.61 -8.33 12.37
N LEU A 162 -0.52 -8.47 13.06
CA LEU A 162 -1.80 -8.01 12.57
C LEU A 162 -2.24 -6.75 13.29
N TYR A 163 -2.69 -5.77 12.51
CA TYR A 163 -3.24 -4.51 12.99
C TYR A 163 -4.63 -4.30 12.37
N GLY A 164 -5.58 -3.81 13.15
CA GLY A 164 -6.92 -3.54 12.65
C GLY A 164 -7.78 -2.83 13.67
N GLY A 165 -8.75 -2.08 13.20
CA GLY A 165 -9.72 -1.41 14.06
C GLY A 165 -10.75 -2.40 14.63
N LYS A 166 -11.13 -2.23 15.89
CA LYS A 166 -12.15 -3.05 16.59
C LYS A 166 -13.48 -3.14 15.80
N TYR A 167 -13.76 -2.13 14.99
CA TYR A 167 -15.02 -1.99 14.24
C TYR A 167 -14.82 -2.09 12.71
N SER A 168 -13.59 -2.30 12.23
CA SER A 168 -13.29 -2.44 10.81
C SER A 168 -13.16 -3.91 10.44
N ARG A 169 -13.76 -4.29 9.30
CA ARG A 169 -13.53 -5.61 8.68
C ARG A 169 -12.21 -5.65 7.91
N ILE A 170 -11.54 -4.51 7.76
CA ILE A 170 -10.26 -4.38 7.06
C ILE A 170 -9.19 -4.25 8.12
N GLY A 171 -8.11 -4.99 7.96
CA GLY A 171 -6.92 -4.91 8.77
C GLY A 171 -5.66 -4.82 7.91
N TYR A 172 -4.53 -4.78 8.58
CA TYR A 172 -3.20 -4.73 7.97
C TYR A 172 -2.34 -5.82 8.56
N ALA A 173 -1.71 -6.59 7.69
CA ALA A 173 -0.65 -7.52 8.06
C ALA A 173 0.69 -6.84 7.83
N VAL A 174 1.58 -6.93 8.80
CA VAL A 174 2.92 -6.36 8.73
C VAL A 174 3.93 -7.48 8.88
N LEU A 175 4.76 -7.65 7.86
CA LEU A 175 5.88 -8.59 7.86
C LEU A 175 7.17 -7.78 7.90
N GLU A 176 7.97 -7.98 8.94
CA GLU A 176 9.28 -7.33 9.07
C GLU A 176 10.34 -8.09 8.27
N CYS A 177 11.18 -7.37 7.52
CA CYS A 177 12.28 -7.98 6.80
C CYS A 177 13.40 -8.41 7.76
N ASP A 178 14.09 -9.51 7.46
CA ASP A 178 15.16 -10.04 8.33
C ASP A 178 16.32 -9.06 8.54
N SER A 179 16.61 -8.22 7.55
CA SER A 179 17.59 -7.15 7.65
C SER A 179 17.23 -6.08 8.69
N TRP A 180 15.96 -5.98 9.09
CA TRP A 180 15.45 -5.00 10.05
C TRP A 180 15.23 -5.54 11.45
N LYS A 181 15.18 -6.87 11.62
CA LYS A 181 14.97 -7.55 12.92
C LYS A 181 16.19 -7.49 13.87
N LYS A 182 17.24 -6.71 13.55
CA LYS A 182 18.47 -6.58 14.36
C LYS A 182 18.38 -5.47 15.40
#